data_d45b2dbdd9ee8304dabf2f62c8477bb6
#
_entry.id   d45b2dbdd9ee8304dabf2f62c8477bb6
#
_cell.length_a   1.000
_cell.length_b   1.000
_cell.length_c   1.000
_cell.angle_alpha   90.00
_cell.angle_beta   90.00
_cell.angle_gamma   90.00
#
_symmetry.space_group_name_H-M   'P 1'
#
loop_
_entity.id
_entity.type
_entity.pdbx_description
1 polymer ?
#
loop_
_entity_poly.entity_id
_entity_poly.type
_entity_poly.pdbx_seq_one_letter_code
_entity_poly.pdbx_strand_id
1 'polypeptide(L)'
;MTVNELAERLSLTPIAVPDGDREVEGAYVGDLLSWLMGRARSGNVWVTIMSNLNIVAVASLADVSCVLLAEGVALDETVADTAMQKDVNVFSVAKTTYEIAAELSRLQI
;
A
#
# COMPACT_ATOMS: atom_id res chain seq x y z
N MET A 1 -14.54 2.78 -1.75
CA MET A 1 -13.89 4.04 -1.30
C MET A 1 -12.61 4.27 -2.06
N THR A 2 -12.19 5.52 -2.13
CA THR A 2 -10.92 5.88 -2.78
C THR A 2 -9.74 5.69 -1.83
N VAL A 3 -8.53 5.71 -2.40
CA VAL A 3 -7.28 5.68 -1.62
C VAL A 3 -7.23 6.86 -0.63
N ASN A 4 -7.64 8.07 -1.06
CA ASN A 4 -7.68 9.23 -0.18
C ASN A 4 -8.64 9.03 1.00
N GLU A 5 -9.81 8.48 0.76
CA GLU A 5 -10.78 8.18 1.81
C GLU A 5 -10.26 7.13 2.79
N LEU A 6 -9.59 6.10 2.28
CA LEU A 6 -8.96 5.09 3.11
C LEU A 6 -7.89 5.70 4.01
N ALA A 7 -7.03 6.54 3.43
CA ALA A 7 -5.96 7.20 4.18
C ALA A 7 -6.52 8.05 5.33
N GLU A 8 -7.60 8.76 5.08
CA GLU A 8 -8.27 9.57 6.09
C GLU A 8 -8.89 8.70 7.19
N ARG A 9 -9.60 7.65 6.79
CA ARG A 9 -10.26 6.71 7.72
C ARG A 9 -9.27 6.03 8.67
N LEU A 10 -8.12 5.64 8.17
CA LEU A 10 -7.11 4.90 8.93
C LEU A 10 -5.97 5.77 9.46
N SER A 11 -6.05 7.07 9.24
CA SER A 11 -5.03 8.05 9.67
C SER A 11 -3.64 7.67 9.15
N LEU A 12 -3.56 7.34 7.87
CA LEU A 12 -2.31 6.95 7.23
C LEU A 12 -1.44 8.17 6.93
N THR A 13 -0.12 8.00 7.02
CA THR A 13 0.82 9.06 6.68
C THR A 13 1.19 8.93 5.21
N PRO A 14 0.90 9.95 4.37
CA PRO A 14 1.25 9.88 2.95
C PRO A 14 2.76 9.96 2.74
N ILE A 15 3.28 9.10 1.86
CA ILE A 15 4.68 9.12 1.42
C ILE A 15 4.72 9.55 -0.05
N ALA A 16 3.93 8.91 -0.90
CA ALA A 16 3.78 9.25 -2.30
C ALA A 16 2.34 8.95 -2.70
N VAL A 17 1.60 9.96 -3.17
CA VAL A 17 0.17 9.77 -3.52
C VAL A 17 -0.11 10.41 -4.88
N PRO A 18 0.41 9.81 -5.96
CA PRO A 18 0.18 10.34 -7.31
C PRO A 18 -1.24 10.14 -7.82
N ASP A 19 -1.98 9.17 -7.27
CA ASP A 19 -3.32 8.81 -7.74
C ASP A 19 -4.24 8.47 -6.57
N GLY A 20 -4.52 9.47 -5.74
CA GLY A 20 -5.35 9.29 -4.54
C GLY A 20 -6.83 9.05 -4.81
N ASP A 21 -7.31 9.31 -6.01
CA ASP A 21 -8.71 9.09 -6.37
C ASP A 21 -9.01 7.66 -6.82
N ARG A 22 -8.00 6.83 -6.88
CA ARG A 22 -8.16 5.44 -7.28
C ARG A 22 -9.03 4.67 -6.28
N GLU A 23 -9.95 3.85 -6.80
CA GLU A 23 -10.80 2.99 -5.98
C GLU A 23 -10.02 1.84 -5.35
N VAL A 24 -10.37 1.53 -4.11
CA VAL A 24 -9.81 0.40 -3.36
C VAL A 24 -10.73 -0.81 -3.49
N GLU A 25 -10.17 -1.95 -3.84
CA GLU A 25 -10.92 -3.19 -3.99
C GLU A 25 -10.17 -4.34 -3.33
N GLY A 26 -10.52 -4.66 -2.10
CA GLY A 26 -9.89 -5.76 -1.36
C GLY A 26 -8.50 -5.42 -0.86
N ALA A 27 -7.85 -6.39 -0.25
CA ALA A 27 -6.53 -6.23 0.34
C ALA A 27 -5.71 -7.51 0.23
N TYR A 28 -4.41 -7.35 0.21
CA TYR A 28 -3.45 -8.45 0.32
C TYR A 28 -2.41 -8.10 1.36
N VAL A 29 -2.13 -9.01 2.28
CA VAL A 29 -1.13 -8.82 3.34
C VAL A 29 -0.01 -9.82 3.14
N GLY A 30 1.22 -9.34 2.99
CA GLY A 30 2.36 -10.22 2.84
C GLY A 30 3.61 -9.52 2.35
N ASP A 31 4.76 -10.17 2.56
CA ASP A 31 6.08 -9.60 2.29
C ASP A 31 6.84 -10.38 1.22
N LEU A 32 6.33 -11.49 0.76
CA LEU A 32 6.98 -12.28 -0.27
C LEU A 32 6.51 -11.83 -1.65
N LEU A 33 7.39 -11.13 -2.36
CA LEU A 33 7.02 -10.48 -3.63
C LEU A 33 6.50 -11.45 -4.69
N SER A 34 7.07 -12.66 -4.76
CA SER A 34 6.61 -13.67 -5.73
C SER A 34 5.17 -14.10 -5.45
N TRP A 35 4.76 -14.15 -4.18
CA TRP A 35 3.40 -14.48 -3.82
C TRP A 35 2.44 -13.32 -4.12
N LEU A 36 2.88 -12.10 -3.85
CA LEU A 36 2.09 -10.93 -4.19
C LEU A 36 1.73 -10.94 -5.68
N MET A 37 2.73 -11.18 -6.54
CA MET A 37 2.53 -11.19 -7.99
C MET A 37 1.49 -12.21 -8.45
N GLY A 38 1.40 -13.36 -7.76
CA GLY A 38 0.47 -14.41 -8.15
C GLY A 38 -0.87 -14.38 -7.42
N ARG A 39 -0.99 -13.61 -6.34
CA ARG A 39 -2.17 -13.68 -5.44
C ARG A 39 -2.90 -12.37 -5.25
N ALA A 40 -2.21 -11.23 -5.31
CA ALA A 40 -2.86 -9.94 -5.22
C ALA A 40 -3.69 -9.68 -6.47
N ARG A 41 -4.74 -8.89 -6.31
CA ARG A 41 -5.63 -8.52 -7.41
C ARG A 41 -5.55 -7.02 -7.66
N SER A 42 -5.85 -6.62 -8.89
CA SER A 42 -5.94 -5.21 -9.25
C SER A 42 -6.84 -4.47 -8.25
N GLY A 43 -6.38 -3.31 -7.79
CA GLY A 43 -7.13 -2.50 -6.82
C GLY A 43 -6.91 -2.87 -5.36
N ASN A 44 -6.19 -3.95 -5.06
CA ASN A 44 -5.94 -4.33 -3.67
C ASN A 44 -5.12 -3.27 -2.94
N VAL A 45 -5.40 -3.13 -1.64
CA VAL A 45 -4.46 -2.49 -0.70
C VAL A 45 -3.41 -3.53 -0.36
N TRP A 46 -2.15 -3.22 -0.58
CA TRP A 46 -1.05 -4.13 -0.23
C TRP A 46 -0.42 -3.70 1.08
N VAL A 47 -0.58 -4.50 2.11
CA VAL A 47 0.04 -4.27 3.43
C VAL A 47 1.34 -5.06 3.51
N THR A 48 2.45 -4.36 3.75
CA THR A 48 3.78 -4.97 3.80
C THR A 48 4.70 -4.18 4.71
N ILE A 49 5.85 -4.79 5.04
CA ILE A 49 6.96 -4.10 5.73
C ILE A 49 8.18 -3.97 4.83
N MET A 50 8.07 -4.40 3.58
CA MET A 50 9.15 -4.28 2.60
C MET A 50 9.28 -2.84 2.14
N SER A 51 10.50 -2.29 2.15
CA SER A 51 10.74 -0.88 1.84
C SER A 51 11.78 -0.64 0.76
N ASN A 52 12.22 -1.68 0.06
CA ASN A 52 13.20 -1.52 -1.02
C ASN A 52 12.53 -1.10 -2.33
N LEU A 53 13.36 -0.75 -3.31
CA LEU A 53 12.87 -0.25 -4.61
C LEU A 53 11.99 -1.26 -5.35
N ASN A 54 12.19 -2.56 -5.11
CA ASN A 54 11.41 -3.60 -5.78
C ASN A 54 9.91 -3.52 -5.48
N ILE A 55 9.52 -2.94 -4.34
CA ILE A 55 8.09 -2.81 -4.02
C ILE A 55 7.36 -1.94 -5.03
N VAL A 56 8.02 -0.92 -5.56
CA VAL A 56 7.40 -0.02 -6.55
C VAL A 56 7.12 -0.77 -7.85
N ALA A 57 8.09 -1.52 -8.33
CA ALA A 57 7.93 -2.31 -9.56
C ALA A 57 6.83 -3.35 -9.40
N VAL A 58 6.83 -4.08 -8.27
CA VAL A 58 5.85 -5.13 -8.02
C VAL A 58 4.45 -4.54 -7.83
N ALA A 59 4.32 -3.44 -7.09
CA ALA A 59 3.04 -2.76 -6.90
C ALA A 59 2.46 -2.30 -8.24
N SER A 60 3.29 -1.77 -9.12
CA SER A 60 2.88 -1.34 -10.44
C SER A 60 2.40 -2.52 -11.30
N LEU A 61 3.16 -3.61 -11.32
CA LEU A 61 2.82 -4.80 -12.10
C LEU A 61 1.56 -5.50 -11.58
N ALA A 62 1.40 -5.58 -10.27
CA ALA A 62 0.22 -6.18 -9.64
C ALA A 62 -0.99 -5.25 -9.69
N ASP A 63 -0.80 -4.00 -10.06
CA ASP A 63 -1.84 -2.99 -10.17
C ASP A 63 -2.59 -2.77 -8.86
N VAL A 64 -1.87 -2.72 -7.75
CA VAL A 64 -2.48 -2.43 -6.44
C VAL A 64 -2.92 -0.98 -6.37
N SER A 65 -3.95 -0.71 -5.56
CA SER A 65 -4.43 0.66 -5.38
C SER A 65 -3.48 1.50 -4.55
N CYS A 66 -2.85 0.89 -3.55
CA CYS A 66 -1.83 1.54 -2.73
C CYS A 66 -1.01 0.50 -1.96
N VAL A 67 0.14 0.94 -1.51
CA VAL A 67 1.01 0.18 -0.60
C VAL A 67 0.91 0.80 0.78
N LEU A 68 0.66 -0.01 1.80
CA LEU A 68 0.64 0.39 3.19
C LEU A 68 1.85 -0.22 3.91
N LEU A 69 2.78 0.63 4.31
CA LEU A 69 3.93 0.20 5.10
C LEU A 69 3.53 0.21 6.58
N ALA A 70 3.37 -0.98 7.15
CA ALA A 70 3.01 -1.14 8.56
C ALA A 70 4.25 -1.08 9.47
N GLU A 71 4.03 -1.17 10.78
CA GLU A 71 5.08 -1.27 11.81
C GLU A 71 6.01 -0.05 11.87
N GLY A 72 5.57 1.09 11.36
CA GLY A 72 6.40 2.31 11.37
C GLY A 72 7.57 2.28 10.39
N VAL A 73 7.58 1.36 9.45
CA VAL A 73 8.65 1.27 8.45
C VAL A 73 8.66 2.52 7.59
N ALA A 74 9.85 3.11 7.41
CA ALA A 74 10.04 4.29 6.59
C ALA A 74 10.52 3.90 5.19
N LEU A 75 10.18 4.74 4.22
CA LEU A 75 10.62 4.58 2.84
C LEU A 75 11.74 5.59 2.55
N ASP A 76 12.79 5.12 1.89
CA ASP A 76 13.87 5.99 1.44
C ASP A 76 13.32 7.00 0.42
N GLU A 77 13.83 8.23 0.46
CA GLU A 77 13.37 9.31 -0.42
C GLU A 77 13.47 8.94 -1.90
N THR A 78 14.54 8.25 -2.29
CA THR A 78 14.73 7.78 -3.66
C THR A 78 13.60 6.84 -4.10
N VAL A 79 13.19 5.95 -3.20
CA VAL A 79 12.09 5.02 -3.47
C VAL A 79 10.75 5.77 -3.54
N ALA A 80 10.56 6.76 -2.67
CA ALA A 80 9.36 7.59 -2.69
C ALA A 80 9.24 8.36 -4.00
N ASP A 81 10.34 8.93 -4.50
CA ASP A 81 10.35 9.64 -5.77
C ASP A 81 10.00 8.71 -6.93
N THR A 82 10.52 7.49 -6.91
CA THR A 82 10.20 6.48 -7.93
C THR A 82 8.72 6.11 -7.88
N ALA A 83 8.15 5.99 -6.69
CA ALA A 83 6.72 5.71 -6.53
C ALA A 83 5.87 6.82 -7.18
N MET A 84 6.23 8.08 -6.98
CA MET A 84 5.54 9.20 -7.63
C MET A 84 5.61 9.09 -9.15
N GLN A 85 6.78 8.76 -9.70
CA GLN A 85 6.98 8.66 -11.15
C GLN A 85 6.23 7.49 -11.77
N LYS A 86 6.02 6.42 -11.00
CA LYS A 86 5.36 5.19 -11.47
C LYS A 86 3.89 5.12 -11.11
N ASP A 87 3.31 6.19 -10.62
CA ASP A 87 1.91 6.26 -10.21
C ASP A 87 1.54 5.23 -9.13
N VAL A 88 2.45 4.99 -8.20
CA VAL A 88 2.23 4.06 -7.09
C VAL A 88 1.97 4.85 -5.81
N ASN A 89 0.79 4.67 -5.23
CA ASN A 89 0.44 5.29 -3.95
C ASN A 89 1.09 4.53 -2.81
N VAL A 90 1.79 5.23 -1.92
CA VAL A 90 2.43 4.63 -0.75
C VAL A 90 2.13 5.46 0.50
N PHE A 91 1.71 4.77 1.53
CA PHE A 91 1.48 5.34 2.86
C PHE A 91 2.26 4.56 3.91
N SER A 92 2.48 5.19 5.05
CA SER A 92 3.03 4.49 6.23
C SER A 92 2.10 4.64 7.41
N VAL A 93 2.22 3.74 8.37
CA VAL A 93 1.46 3.77 9.61
C VAL A 93 2.26 3.07 10.71
N ALA A 94 2.19 3.61 11.93
CA ALA A 94 2.92 3.04 13.07
C ALA A 94 2.28 1.75 13.60
N LYS A 95 1.02 1.50 13.27
CA LYS A 95 0.29 0.32 13.72
C LYS A 95 0.93 -0.96 13.19
N THR A 96 0.71 -2.05 13.93
CA THR A 96 1.22 -3.35 13.52
C THR A 96 0.47 -3.87 12.29
N THR A 97 1.09 -4.80 11.59
CA THR A 97 0.45 -5.48 10.46
C THR A 97 -0.91 -6.06 10.85
N TYR A 98 -0.97 -6.67 12.04
CA TYR A 98 -2.21 -7.25 12.55
C TYR A 98 -3.31 -6.18 12.74
N GLU A 99 -2.95 -5.06 13.35
CA GLU A 99 -3.91 -3.97 13.60
C GLU A 99 -4.47 -3.38 12.30
N ILE A 100 -3.60 -3.16 11.33
CA ILE A 100 -4.01 -2.63 10.02
C ILE A 100 -4.88 -3.64 9.27
N ALA A 101 -4.52 -4.91 9.29
CA ALA A 101 -5.33 -5.95 8.66
C ALA A 101 -6.73 -6.01 9.28
N ALA A 102 -6.81 -5.89 10.62
CA ALA A 102 -8.08 -5.88 11.32
C ALA A 102 -8.93 -4.66 10.95
N GLU A 103 -8.32 -3.48 10.84
CA GLU A 103 -9.04 -2.27 10.44
C GLU A 103 -9.57 -2.35 9.01
N LEU A 104 -8.77 -2.87 8.09
CA LEU A 104 -9.21 -3.10 6.72
C LEU A 104 -10.41 -4.07 6.68
N SER A 105 -10.33 -5.14 7.46
CA SER A 105 -11.43 -6.11 7.56
C SER A 105 -12.72 -5.46 8.08
N ARG A 106 -12.63 -4.57 9.07
CA ARG A 106 -13.81 -3.85 9.59
C ARG A 106 -14.42 -2.93 8.55
N LEU A 107 -13.64 -2.41 7.63
CA LEU A 107 -14.14 -1.61 6.51
C LEU A 107 -14.68 -2.47 5.37
N GLN A 108 -14.64 -3.79 5.50
CA GLN A 108 -15.08 -4.75 4.50
C GLN A 108 -14.29 -4.65 3.18
N ILE A 109 -13.01 -4.37 3.35
CA ILE A 109 -12.07 -4.32 2.23
C ILE A 109 -11.40 -5.69 2.04
#